data_8569d4e2631e84676bed2713eb678fcd
#
_entry.id   8569d4e2631e84676bed2713eb678fcd
#
_cell.length_a   1.000
_cell.length_b   1.000
_cell.length_c   1.000
_cell.angle_alpha   90.00
_cell.angle_beta   90.00
_cell.angle_gamma   90.00
#
_symmetry.space_group_name_H-M   'P 1'
#
loop_
_entity.id
_entity.type
_entity.pdbx_description
1 polymer ?
#
loop_
_entity_poly.entity_id
_entity_poly.type
_entity_poly.pdbx_seq_one_letter_code
_entity_poly.pdbx_strand_id
1 'polypeptide(L)'
;MLFSSITFLYCFLPCVLLVYFIAPDRMKNTVLLLASLFFYGWGEPKYLIFMLASVTQSYLAALLVERFRGTKLAKSALAVSAAASLGLLAYCKYADFFIGNFNAVTGLSVPLLRVALPVGISFYTFQILSYVIDVYRGDVPAQRNFIDLAMYVAMFPQLIAGPIVRYSDIAGSLKSRKTTLSDASQGITRFSVGLAKKILLANAAALIVSEFKAYGEKTVLFYWLYAVAYMLHIYFDFSGYSDMAIGLGRIFGFRFSENFNYPYVSASITEFWRRWHISLGGWFRDYLYIPLGGNRVKPLRHVFNILVVWTATGFWHGASWNFILWGLLYAVLLLFEKYILRPGARFAVPMHLYTLLFVLLGFVLFDSASLADALLSFRSLFGFAGIPAANAASLYCLRSNLVLLAVAAVGATPLPKRIYEKIGGTAAGGRVLAVLTPVATAAAIAVCTAYLIDGSFNPFVYFRF
;
A
#
# COMPACT_ATOMS: atom_id res chain seq x y z
N MET A 1 15.17 -3.80 6.84
CA MET A 1 14.66 -5.11 7.37
C MET A 1 13.26 -5.35 6.80
N LEU A 2 12.81 -6.61 6.61
CA LEU A 2 11.46 -6.93 6.11
C LEU A 2 10.67 -7.66 7.18
N PHE A 3 9.34 -7.46 7.24
CA PHE A 3 8.45 -8.21 8.16
C PHE A 3 8.46 -9.72 7.87
N SER A 4 8.58 -10.08 6.61
CA SER A 4 8.72 -11.47 6.14
C SER A 4 10.19 -11.89 6.08
N SER A 5 10.94 -11.72 7.17
CA SER A 5 12.31 -12.24 7.31
C SER A 5 12.52 -12.90 8.66
N ILE A 6 13.38 -13.91 8.69
CA ILE A 6 13.76 -14.63 9.93
C ILE A 6 14.30 -13.67 10.97
N THR A 7 15.19 -12.75 10.58
CA THR A 7 15.76 -11.75 11.47
C THR A 7 14.68 -10.86 12.13
N PHE A 8 13.66 -10.47 11.37
CA PHE A 8 12.55 -9.69 11.92
C PHE A 8 11.73 -10.51 12.89
N LEU A 9 11.29 -11.71 12.49
CA LEU A 9 10.35 -12.54 13.26
C LEU A 9 10.94 -13.08 14.56
N TYR A 10 12.21 -13.49 14.54
CA TYR A 10 12.82 -14.23 15.65
C TYR A 10 13.87 -13.45 16.44
N CYS A 11 14.35 -12.31 15.92
CA CYS A 11 15.30 -11.48 16.65
C CYS A 11 14.70 -10.10 16.95
N PHE A 12 14.39 -9.31 15.92
CA PHE A 12 13.99 -7.93 16.13
C PHE A 12 12.66 -7.80 16.86
N LEU A 13 11.59 -8.44 16.36
CA LEU A 13 10.25 -8.29 16.93
C LEU A 13 10.17 -8.78 18.39
N PRO A 14 10.69 -9.97 18.76
CA PRO A 14 10.68 -10.40 20.16
C PRO A 14 11.44 -9.45 21.08
N CYS A 15 12.64 -8.97 20.68
CA CYS A 15 13.40 -8.00 21.46
C CYS A 15 12.62 -6.69 21.67
N VAL A 16 12.02 -6.16 20.61
CA VAL A 16 11.23 -4.93 20.70
C VAL A 16 10.00 -5.12 21.60
N LEU A 17 9.29 -6.24 21.47
CA LEU A 17 8.14 -6.55 22.34
C LEU A 17 8.55 -6.65 23.79
N LEU A 18 9.64 -7.36 24.10
CA LEU A 18 10.14 -7.49 25.45
C LEU A 18 10.44 -6.13 26.06
N VAL A 19 11.25 -5.31 25.39
CA VAL A 19 11.62 -3.97 25.87
C VAL A 19 10.39 -3.07 26.01
N TYR A 20 9.46 -3.11 25.02
CA TYR A 20 8.25 -2.30 25.03
C TYR A 20 7.32 -2.61 26.22
N PHE A 21 7.11 -3.89 26.53
CA PHE A 21 6.20 -4.27 27.63
C PHE A 21 6.83 -4.13 29.01
N ILE A 22 8.17 -4.17 29.13
CA ILE A 22 8.88 -3.87 30.39
C ILE A 22 8.97 -2.37 30.64
N ALA A 23 9.05 -1.56 29.58
CA ALA A 23 9.20 -0.11 29.68
C ALA A 23 7.98 0.56 30.35
N PRO A 24 8.21 1.55 31.23
CA PRO A 24 7.12 2.35 31.81
C PRO A 24 6.38 3.13 30.68
N ASP A 25 5.09 3.41 30.89
CA ASP A 25 4.22 4.01 29.85
C ASP A 25 4.80 5.28 29.22
N ARG A 26 5.45 6.13 30.02
CA ARG A 26 6.11 7.37 29.56
C ARG A 26 7.26 7.13 28.57
N MET A 27 7.88 5.95 28.59
CA MET A 27 9.02 5.62 27.71
C MET A 27 8.60 4.80 26.49
N LYS A 28 7.38 4.31 26.40
CA LYS A 28 6.92 3.46 25.31
C LYS A 28 7.06 4.10 23.92
N ASN A 29 6.83 5.41 23.79
CA ASN A 29 7.04 6.13 22.53
C ASN A 29 8.51 6.23 22.17
N THR A 30 9.38 6.45 23.14
CA THR A 30 10.84 6.48 22.93
C THR A 30 11.35 5.10 22.51
N VAL A 31 10.90 4.03 23.14
CA VAL A 31 11.27 2.66 22.76
C VAL A 31 10.85 2.37 21.32
N LEU A 32 9.61 2.70 20.95
CA LEU A 32 9.14 2.51 19.57
C LEU A 32 9.89 3.39 18.57
N LEU A 33 10.23 4.62 18.93
CA LEU A 33 11.05 5.49 18.06
C LEU A 33 12.41 4.86 17.82
N LEU A 34 13.13 4.47 18.86
CA LEU A 34 14.47 3.87 18.74
C LEU A 34 14.43 2.57 17.93
N ALA A 35 13.46 1.69 18.22
CA ALA A 35 13.25 0.47 17.45
C ALA A 35 12.95 0.78 15.96
N SER A 36 12.16 1.81 15.69
CA SER A 36 11.80 2.22 14.31
C SER A 36 12.99 2.80 13.56
N LEU A 37 13.79 3.63 14.20
CA LEU A 37 15.04 4.16 13.62
C LEU A 37 16.05 3.05 13.34
N PHE A 38 16.17 2.08 14.26
CA PHE A 38 17.01 0.89 14.03
C PHE A 38 16.50 0.05 12.85
N PHE A 39 15.18 -0.22 12.81
CA PHE A 39 14.54 -0.97 11.73
C PHE A 39 14.79 -0.32 10.36
N TYR A 40 14.63 1.00 10.28
CA TYR A 40 14.84 1.76 9.06
C TYR A 40 16.32 1.82 8.66
N GLY A 41 17.19 2.15 9.63
CA GLY A 41 18.62 2.26 9.43
C GLY A 41 19.33 0.94 9.10
N TRP A 42 18.70 -0.22 9.43
CA TRP A 42 19.23 -1.53 9.08
C TRP A 42 19.48 -1.74 7.59
N GLY A 43 18.63 -1.17 6.73
CA GLY A 43 18.78 -1.27 5.29
C GLY A 43 19.59 -0.12 4.70
N GLU A 44 19.36 1.11 5.18
CA GLU A 44 19.86 2.33 4.55
C GLU A 44 20.11 3.45 5.58
N PRO A 45 21.21 3.35 6.37
CA PRO A 45 21.44 4.27 7.48
C PRO A 45 21.59 5.73 7.06
N LYS A 46 22.12 6.02 5.86
CA LYS A 46 22.27 7.39 5.33
C LYS A 46 20.94 8.13 5.14
N TYR A 47 19.83 7.43 4.90
CA TYR A 47 18.52 8.05 4.70
C TYR A 47 17.76 8.36 5.99
N LEU A 48 18.27 7.93 7.15
CA LEU A 48 17.80 8.40 8.46
C LEU A 48 17.88 9.94 8.55
N ILE A 49 18.89 10.56 7.96
CA ILE A 49 19.07 12.01 7.95
C ILE A 49 17.90 12.69 7.24
N PHE A 50 17.46 12.18 6.07
CA PHE A 50 16.33 12.73 5.33
C PHE A 50 15.02 12.62 6.10
N MET A 51 14.78 11.48 6.75
CA MET A 51 13.59 11.28 7.58
C MET A 51 13.60 12.21 8.79
N LEU A 52 14.69 12.29 9.54
CA LEU A 52 14.81 13.17 10.70
C LEU A 52 14.72 14.65 10.32
N ALA A 53 15.33 15.06 9.21
CA ALA A 53 15.20 16.43 8.68
C ALA A 53 13.74 16.73 8.31
N SER A 54 13.03 15.79 7.67
CA SER A 54 11.62 15.94 7.32
C SER A 54 10.72 16.05 8.56
N VAL A 55 10.99 15.24 9.59
CA VAL A 55 10.29 15.33 10.89
C VAL A 55 10.54 16.67 11.56
N THR A 56 11.81 17.09 11.62
CA THR A 56 12.20 18.35 12.28
C THR A 56 11.56 19.56 11.61
N GLN A 57 11.62 19.63 10.27
CA GLN A 57 11.00 20.74 9.56
C GLN A 57 9.48 20.79 9.76
N SER A 58 8.80 19.63 9.75
CA SER A 58 7.35 19.56 9.95
C SER A 58 6.94 19.91 11.39
N TYR A 59 7.76 19.49 12.37
CA TYR A 59 7.57 19.88 13.78
C TYR A 59 7.60 21.40 13.96
N LEU A 60 8.66 22.04 13.45
CA LEU A 60 8.81 23.49 13.54
C LEU A 60 7.72 24.22 12.74
N ALA A 61 7.40 23.75 11.55
CA ALA A 61 6.34 24.31 10.73
C ALA A 61 4.97 24.23 11.42
N ALA A 62 4.62 23.09 12.02
CA ALA A 62 3.36 22.95 12.74
C ALA A 62 3.24 23.87 13.94
N LEU A 63 4.32 24.07 14.73
CA LEU A 63 4.37 25.02 15.82
C LEU A 63 4.17 26.47 15.34
N LEU A 64 4.80 26.84 14.23
CA LEU A 64 4.64 28.18 13.63
C LEU A 64 3.22 28.36 13.08
N VAL A 65 2.69 27.38 12.38
CA VAL A 65 1.32 27.38 11.84
C VAL A 65 0.29 27.56 12.95
N GLU A 66 0.42 26.84 14.06
CA GLU A 66 -0.50 26.96 15.19
C GLU A 66 -0.37 28.32 15.88
N ARG A 67 0.87 28.78 16.15
CA ARG A 67 1.13 30.06 16.83
C ARG A 67 0.60 31.24 16.06
N PHE A 68 0.68 31.25 14.74
CA PHE A 68 0.30 32.34 13.86
C PHE A 68 -0.97 32.07 13.06
N ARG A 69 -1.84 31.18 13.57
CA ARG A 69 -3.09 30.78 12.90
C ARG A 69 -3.92 31.99 12.48
N GLY A 70 -4.47 31.95 11.28
CA GLY A 70 -5.26 33.05 10.72
C GLY A 70 -4.43 34.14 10.04
N THR A 71 -3.11 34.12 10.14
CA THR A 71 -2.23 35.14 9.52
C THR A 71 -1.59 34.64 8.21
N LYS A 72 -1.03 35.56 7.42
CA LYS A 72 -0.23 35.21 6.22
C LYS A 72 0.99 34.39 6.57
N LEU A 73 1.58 34.55 7.76
CA LEU A 73 2.75 33.81 8.21
C LEU A 73 2.43 32.33 8.39
N ALA A 74 1.27 31.98 8.94
CA ALA A 74 0.85 30.57 9.02
C ALA A 74 0.70 29.93 7.63
N LYS A 75 0.13 30.65 6.67
CA LYS A 75 0.01 30.19 5.27
C LYS A 75 1.39 30.01 4.61
N SER A 76 2.31 30.95 4.83
CA SER A 76 3.69 30.85 4.33
C SER A 76 4.43 29.67 4.96
N ALA A 77 4.31 29.45 6.27
CA ALA A 77 4.93 28.31 6.96
C ALA A 77 4.41 26.97 6.41
N LEU A 78 3.10 26.85 6.18
CA LEU A 78 2.52 25.67 5.52
C LEU A 78 3.09 25.47 4.11
N ALA A 79 3.12 26.56 3.30
CA ALA A 79 3.62 26.49 1.92
C ALA A 79 5.09 26.08 1.85
N VAL A 80 5.94 26.62 2.73
CA VAL A 80 7.37 26.27 2.83
C VAL A 80 7.54 24.83 3.26
N SER A 81 6.77 24.36 4.25
CA SER A 81 6.82 22.96 4.69
C SER A 81 6.37 21.99 3.59
N ALA A 82 5.31 22.33 2.87
CA ALA A 82 4.85 21.54 1.73
C ALA A 82 5.88 21.51 0.60
N ALA A 83 6.45 22.67 0.26
CA ALA A 83 7.49 22.78 -0.76
C ALA A 83 8.77 21.98 -0.39
N ALA A 84 9.20 22.04 0.87
CA ALA A 84 10.35 21.29 1.36
C ALA A 84 10.10 19.76 1.29
N SER A 85 8.93 19.31 1.76
CA SER A 85 8.57 17.88 1.76
C SER A 85 8.41 17.33 0.34
N LEU A 86 7.69 18.05 -0.54
CA LEU A 86 7.50 17.66 -1.94
C LEU A 86 8.79 17.82 -2.75
N GLY A 87 9.61 18.83 -2.46
CA GLY A 87 10.90 19.04 -3.08
C GLY A 87 11.89 17.92 -2.79
N LEU A 88 11.95 17.45 -1.54
CA LEU A 88 12.77 16.29 -1.18
C LEU A 88 12.28 15.01 -1.88
N LEU A 89 10.96 14.79 -1.92
CA LEU A 89 10.36 13.68 -2.66
C LEU A 89 10.67 13.78 -4.15
N ALA A 90 10.55 14.99 -4.73
CA ALA A 90 10.85 15.23 -6.14
C ALA A 90 12.32 14.97 -6.46
N TYR A 91 13.24 15.40 -5.62
CA TYR A 91 14.65 15.15 -5.77
C TYR A 91 14.99 13.65 -5.74
N CYS A 92 14.45 12.92 -4.74
CA CYS A 92 14.79 11.51 -4.59
C CYS A 92 14.09 10.59 -5.61
N LYS A 93 12.86 10.93 -6.03
CA LYS A 93 12.02 10.02 -6.82
C LYS A 93 11.90 10.42 -8.29
N TYR A 94 11.89 11.70 -8.60
CA TYR A 94 11.49 12.19 -9.93
C TYR A 94 12.59 12.92 -10.71
N ALA A 95 13.73 13.26 -10.08
CA ALA A 95 14.77 14.04 -10.73
C ALA A 95 15.25 13.37 -12.03
N ASP A 96 15.59 12.08 -11.99
CA ASP A 96 16.08 11.35 -13.17
C ASP A 96 15.01 11.19 -14.26
N PHE A 97 13.74 11.07 -13.89
CA PHE A 97 12.64 11.06 -14.85
C PHE A 97 12.53 12.39 -15.60
N PHE A 98 12.62 13.52 -14.90
CA PHE A 98 12.58 14.84 -15.53
C PHE A 98 13.82 15.09 -16.37
N ILE A 99 15.01 14.76 -15.89
CA ILE A 99 16.27 14.89 -16.64
C ILE A 99 16.23 14.04 -17.92
N GLY A 100 15.77 12.77 -17.82
CA GLY A 100 15.66 11.88 -18.97
C GLY A 100 14.68 12.39 -20.03
N ASN A 101 13.51 12.88 -19.62
CA ASN A 101 12.55 13.49 -20.57
C ASN A 101 13.09 14.81 -21.16
N PHE A 102 13.78 15.64 -20.37
CA PHE A 102 14.41 16.84 -20.85
C PHE A 102 15.49 16.53 -21.92
N ASN A 103 16.35 15.55 -21.66
CA ASN A 103 17.35 15.10 -22.61
C ASN A 103 16.70 14.56 -23.92
N ALA A 104 15.63 13.79 -23.77
CA ALA A 104 14.91 13.23 -24.93
C ALA A 104 14.27 14.32 -25.82
N VAL A 105 13.81 15.43 -25.25
CA VAL A 105 13.18 16.53 -25.99
C VAL A 105 14.22 17.51 -26.57
N THR A 106 15.27 17.80 -25.82
CA THR A 106 16.26 18.82 -26.21
C THR A 106 17.46 18.28 -26.98
N GLY A 107 17.71 16.96 -26.94
CA GLY A 107 18.92 16.34 -27.47
C GLY A 107 20.17 16.59 -26.61
N LEU A 108 20.03 17.23 -25.44
CA LEU A 108 21.13 17.43 -24.50
C LEU A 108 21.45 16.15 -23.73
N SER A 109 22.63 16.09 -23.14
CA SER A 109 23.12 14.94 -22.36
C SER A 109 23.38 15.35 -20.90
N VAL A 110 22.38 15.92 -20.23
CA VAL A 110 22.48 16.24 -18.81
C VAL A 110 22.62 14.93 -18.01
N PRO A 111 23.64 14.78 -17.14
CA PRO A 111 23.84 13.54 -16.40
C PRO A 111 22.71 13.28 -15.42
N LEU A 112 22.29 12.01 -15.32
CA LEU A 112 21.33 11.56 -14.32
C LEU A 112 21.95 11.59 -12.92
N LEU A 113 21.19 11.97 -11.91
CA LEU A 113 21.65 12.08 -10.52
C LEU A 113 21.84 10.73 -9.86
N ARG A 114 21.08 9.70 -10.31
CA ARG A 114 21.12 8.32 -9.79
C ARG A 114 20.96 8.25 -8.27
N VAL A 115 20.08 9.09 -7.74
CA VAL A 115 19.75 9.09 -6.31
C VAL A 115 18.93 7.85 -6.02
N ALA A 116 19.40 6.99 -5.11
CA ALA A 116 18.61 5.84 -4.69
C ALA A 116 17.39 6.33 -3.88
N LEU A 117 16.23 5.72 -4.15
CA LEU A 117 14.98 6.12 -3.52
C LEU A 117 14.93 5.64 -2.06
N PRO A 118 14.84 6.54 -1.06
CA PRO A 118 14.68 6.14 0.33
C PRO A 118 13.38 5.38 0.54
N VAL A 119 13.46 4.18 1.11
CA VAL A 119 12.28 3.35 1.38
C VAL A 119 11.28 4.12 2.24
N GLY A 120 10.00 4.12 1.84
CA GLY A 120 8.94 4.79 2.60
C GLY A 120 8.86 6.31 2.46
N ILE A 121 9.73 6.98 1.68
CA ILE A 121 9.69 8.45 1.53
C ILE A 121 8.34 8.96 1.06
N SER A 122 7.69 8.25 0.13
CA SER A 122 6.35 8.62 -0.35
C SER A 122 5.29 8.56 0.75
N PHE A 123 5.40 7.59 1.67
CA PHE A 123 4.47 7.40 2.77
C PHE A 123 4.66 8.45 3.87
N TYR A 124 5.88 8.61 4.38
CA TYR A 124 6.10 9.60 5.45
C TYR A 124 5.95 11.05 4.95
N THR A 125 6.20 11.34 3.68
CA THR A 125 5.89 12.65 3.09
C THR A 125 4.39 12.94 3.18
N PHE A 126 3.52 11.98 2.86
CA PHE A 126 2.08 12.15 2.98
C PHE A 126 1.61 12.27 4.44
N GLN A 127 2.23 11.55 5.37
CA GLN A 127 1.96 11.70 6.80
C GLN A 127 2.31 13.11 7.30
N ILE A 128 3.49 13.60 6.95
CA ILE A 128 3.97 14.94 7.31
C ILE A 128 3.07 16.03 6.72
N LEU A 129 2.76 15.92 5.42
CA LEU A 129 1.90 16.90 4.75
C LEU A 129 0.52 16.95 5.39
N SER A 130 -0.13 15.79 5.60
CA SER A 130 -1.44 15.76 6.25
C SER A 130 -1.40 16.34 7.66
N TYR A 131 -0.36 16.04 8.45
CA TYR A 131 -0.20 16.58 9.79
C TYR A 131 -0.14 18.12 9.80
N VAL A 132 0.73 18.73 8.98
CA VAL A 132 0.87 20.19 8.96
C VAL A 132 -0.39 20.88 8.41
N ILE A 133 -1.06 20.24 7.42
CA ILE A 133 -2.35 20.74 6.89
C ILE A 133 -3.45 20.65 7.96
N ASP A 134 -3.55 19.54 8.71
CA ASP A 134 -4.56 19.37 9.75
C ASP A 134 -4.35 20.38 10.90
N VAL A 135 -3.09 20.68 11.27
CA VAL A 135 -2.79 21.75 12.23
C VAL A 135 -3.21 23.11 11.66
N TYR A 136 -2.97 23.40 10.38
CA TYR A 136 -3.38 24.65 9.75
C TYR A 136 -4.90 24.81 9.71
N ARG A 137 -5.64 23.74 9.41
CA ARG A 137 -7.10 23.70 9.43
C ARG A 137 -7.68 23.85 10.84
N GLY A 138 -6.90 23.49 11.86
CA GLY A 138 -7.34 23.44 13.25
C GLY A 138 -7.98 22.12 13.66
N ASP A 139 -7.85 21.09 12.81
CA ASP A 139 -8.40 19.77 13.06
C ASP A 139 -7.64 19.04 14.19
N VAL A 140 -6.34 19.35 14.36
CA VAL A 140 -5.51 18.85 15.45
C VAL A 140 -4.61 19.96 16.01
N PRO A 141 -4.22 19.92 17.31
CA PRO A 141 -3.19 20.79 17.85
C PRO A 141 -1.80 20.36 17.36
N ALA A 142 -0.86 21.31 17.32
CA ALA A 142 0.54 21.00 17.06
C ALA A 142 1.12 20.13 18.20
N GLN A 143 1.83 19.05 17.84
CA GLN A 143 2.51 18.20 18.82
C GLN A 143 3.68 18.95 19.46
N ARG A 144 3.68 19.02 20.81
CA ARG A 144 4.71 19.71 21.59
C ARG A 144 5.92 18.83 21.88
N ASN A 145 5.74 17.51 21.86
CA ASN A 145 6.81 16.56 22.10
C ASN A 145 7.38 16.08 20.77
N PHE A 146 8.64 16.40 20.49
CA PHE A 146 9.34 15.99 19.28
C PHE A 146 9.44 14.46 19.16
N ILE A 147 9.66 13.75 20.29
CA ILE A 147 9.76 12.28 20.30
C ILE A 147 8.46 11.64 19.83
N ASP A 148 7.31 12.16 20.26
CA ASP A 148 6.00 11.63 19.87
C ASP A 148 5.72 11.84 18.39
N LEU A 149 6.10 13.00 17.84
CA LEU A 149 5.96 13.27 16.41
C LEU A 149 6.92 12.40 15.58
N ALA A 150 8.19 12.30 16.02
CA ALA A 150 9.18 11.48 15.34
C ALA A 150 8.77 10.00 15.35
N MET A 151 8.27 9.50 16.48
CA MET A 151 7.75 8.14 16.61
C MET A 151 6.55 7.91 15.68
N TYR A 152 5.61 8.84 15.62
CA TYR A 152 4.47 8.74 14.68
C TYR A 152 4.93 8.60 13.23
N VAL A 153 5.85 9.43 12.78
CA VAL A 153 6.32 9.41 11.39
C VAL A 153 7.19 8.17 11.11
N ALA A 154 8.09 7.83 12.03
CA ALA A 154 9.06 6.76 11.83
C ALA A 154 8.53 5.35 12.16
N MET A 155 7.32 5.23 12.74
CA MET A 155 6.82 3.98 13.33
C MET A 155 6.86 2.81 12.35
N PHE A 156 7.74 1.82 12.63
CA PHE A 156 8.10 0.75 11.71
C PHE A 156 6.91 -0.10 11.20
N PRO A 157 5.82 -0.35 11.96
CA PRO A 157 4.68 -1.11 11.43
C PRO A 157 4.03 -0.47 10.19
N GLN A 158 3.99 0.86 10.11
CA GLN A 158 3.31 1.57 9.02
C GLN A 158 4.25 2.17 7.97
N LEU A 159 5.54 2.41 8.34
CA LEU A 159 6.46 3.28 7.61
C LEU A 159 6.66 2.90 6.13
N ILE A 160 6.76 1.61 5.82
CA ILE A 160 7.22 1.15 4.50
C ILE A 160 6.05 1.01 3.51
N ALA A 161 5.02 0.24 3.86
CA ALA A 161 3.85 -0.04 3.02
C ALA A 161 2.59 -0.33 3.87
N GLY A 162 2.54 0.16 5.10
CA GLY A 162 1.35 0.10 5.94
C GLY A 162 0.25 1.03 5.44
N PRO A 163 -0.93 1.05 6.10
CA PRO A 163 -1.91 2.09 5.88
C PRO A 163 -1.28 3.47 6.10
N ILE A 164 -1.63 4.47 5.28
CA ILE A 164 -1.24 5.86 5.52
C ILE A 164 -2.05 6.36 6.72
N VAL A 165 -1.46 6.24 7.91
CA VAL A 165 -2.10 6.64 9.16
C VAL A 165 -1.95 8.14 9.33
N ARG A 166 -3.03 8.86 9.60
CA ARG A 166 -3.00 10.30 9.88
C ARG A 166 -2.66 10.54 11.34
N TYR A 167 -2.09 11.70 11.63
CA TYR A 167 -1.84 12.10 13.01
C TYR A 167 -3.13 12.15 13.85
N SER A 168 -4.22 12.66 13.26
CA SER A 168 -5.55 12.69 13.89
C SER A 168 -6.05 11.31 14.35
N ASP A 169 -5.74 10.24 13.59
CA ASP A 169 -6.22 8.89 13.89
C ASP A 169 -5.56 8.30 15.15
N ILE A 170 -4.33 8.73 15.48
CA ILE A 170 -3.56 8.14 16.57
C ILE A 170 -3.16 9.14 17.67
N ALA A 171 -3.49 10.42 17.53
CA ALA A 171 -3.11 11.46 18.50
C ALA A 171 -3.50 11.14 19.94
N GLY A 172 -4.67 10.51 20.15
CA GLY A 172 -5.11 10.04 21.46
C GLY A 172 -4.22 8.90 21.98
N SER A 173 -3.89 7.93 21.14
CA SER A 173 -3.05 6.78 21.49
C SER A 173 -1.59 7.14 21.74
N LEU A 174 -1.10 8.26 21.18
CA LEU A 174 0.24 8.79 21.49
C LEU A 174 0.35 9.23 22.95
N LYS A 175 -0.72 9.81 23.50
CA LYS A 175 -0.75 10.31 24.87
C LYS A 175 -1.00 9.20 25.90
N SER A 176 -1.94 8.32 25.59
CA SER A 176 -2.32 7.23 26.49
C SER A 176 -2.88 6.07 25.68
N ARG A 177 -2.31 4.90 25.89
CA ARG A 177 -2.81 3.64 25.32
C ARG A 177 -2.58 2.49 26.27
N LYS A 178 -3.49 1.54 26.24
CA LYS A 178 -3.39 0.28 26.96
C LYS A 178 -3.57 -0.87 25.98
N THR A 179 -2.78 -1.90 26.13
CA THR A 179 -2.90 -3.13 25.35
C THR A 179 -3.41 -4.22 26.28
N THR A 180 -4.56 -4.82 25.96
CA THR A 180 -5.08 -5.98 26.65
C THR A 180 -4.51 -7.27 26.05
N LEU A 181 -4.58 -8.39 26.79
CA LEU A 181 -4.22 -9.71 26.24
C LEU A 181 -5.08 -10.07 25.02
N SER A 182 -6.34 -9.65 25.01
CA SER A 182 -7.24 -9.81 23.85
C SER A 182 -6.75 -9.02 22.64
N ASP A 183 -6.30 -7.76 22.81
CA ASP A 183 -5.75 -6.96 21.72
C ASP A 183 -4.46 -7.59 21.19
N ALA A 184 -3.58 -8.06 22.07
CA ALA A 184 -2.35 -8.74 21.66
C ALA A 184 -2.65 -10.03 20.86
N SER A 185 -3.56 -10.88 21.36
CA SER A 185 -3.97 -12.12 20.69
C SER A 185 -4.56 -11.85 19.31
N GLN A 186 -5.47 -10.89 19.19
CA GLN A 186 -6.06 -10.50 17.91
C GLN A 186 -5.01 -9.87 16.97
N GLY A 187 -4.06 -9.11 17.52
CA GLY A 187 -2.94 -8.54 16.76
C GLY A 187 -2.02 -9.62 16.21
N ILE A 188 -1.66 -10.63 17.00
CA ILE A 188 -0.83 -11.78 16.57
C ILE A 188 -1.56 -12.57 15.47
N THR A 189 -2.84 -12.88 15.67
CA THR A 189 -3.64 -13.59 14.66
C THR A 189 -3.70 -12.81 13.35
N ARG A 190 -3.94 -11.49 13.42
CA ARG A 190 -3.99 -10.64 12.22
C ARG A 190 -2.63 -10.57 11.52
N PHE A 191 -1.54 -10.44 12.28
CA PHE A 191 -0.19 -10.47 11.75
C PHE A 191 0.11 -11.79 11.02
N SER A 192 -0.26 -12.94 11.63
CA SER A 192 -0.03 -14.27 11.05
C SER A 192 -0.83 -14.50 9.78
N VAL A 193 -2.07 -14.02 9.72
CA VAL A 193 -2.87 -14.03 8.47
C VAL A 193 -2.19 -13.20 7.39
N GLY A 194 -1.68 -12.00 7.73
CA GLY A 194 -0.92 -11.17 6.80
C GLY A 194 0.35 -11.84 6.30
N LEU A 195 1.09 -12.49 7.19
CA LEU A 195 2.29 -13.24 6.86
C LEU A 195 1.97 -14.43 5.93
N ALA A 196 0.91 -15.19 6.22
CA ALA A 196 0.46 -16.29 5.36
C ALA A 196 0.03 -15.79 3.98
N LYS A 197 -0.70 -14.69 3.88
CA LYS A 197 -1.02 -14.05 2.58
C LYS A 197 0.23 -13.73 1.77
N LYS A 198 1.26 -13.15 2.40
CA LYS A 198 2.52 -12.79 1.75
C LYS A 198 3.29 -14.03 1.33
N ILE A 199 3.52 -14.98 2.24
CA ILE A 199 4.43 -16.11 1.99
C ILE A 199 3.75 -17.18 1.13
N LEU A 200 2.51 -17.58 1.46
CA LEU A 200 1.88 -18.76 0.84
C LEU A 200 1.11 -18.40 -0.44
N LEU A 201 0.58 -17.19 -0.56
CA LEU A 201 -0.23 -16.81 -1.72
C LEU A 201 0.50 -15.83 -2.65
N ALA A 202 1.00 -14.71 -2.10
CA ALA A 202 1.64 -13.70 -2.95
C ALA A 202 2.95 -14.20 -3.56
N ASN A 203 3.83 -14.81 -2.77
CA ASN A 203 5.10 -15.31 -3.29
C ASN A 203 4.89 -16.45 -4.31
N ALA A 204 3.93 -17.35 -4.06
CA ALA A 204 3.60 -18.41 -5.01
C ALA A 204 3.02 -17.86 -6.33
N ALA A 205 2.15 -16.85 -6.27
CA ALA A 205 1.66 -16.18 -7.47
C ALA A 205 2.79 -15.40 -8.20
N ALA A 206 3.75 -14.84 -7.47
CA ALA A 206 4.93 -14.18 -8.05
C ALA A 206 5.82 -15.14 -8.85
N LEU A 207 5.88 -16.43 -8.47
CA LEU A 207 6.62 -17.45 -9.24
C LEU A 207 6.03 -17.63 -10.64
N ILE A 208 4.70 -17.66 -10.77
CA ILE A 208 4.03 -17.72 -12.09
C ILE A 208 4.39 -16.49 -12.94
N VAL A 209 4.41 -15.31 -12.32
CA VAL A 209 4.80 -14.06 -13.01
C VAL A 209 6.27 -14.11 -13.45
N SER A 210 7.17 -14.60 -12.62
CA SER A 210 8.59 -14.71 -12.96
C SER A 210 8.86 -15.76 -14.04
N GLU A 211 8.17 -16.90 -14.00
CA GLU A 211 8.21 -17.93 -15.02
C GLU A 211 7.75 -17.38 -16.37
N PHE A 212 6.59 -16.69 -16.41
CA PHE A 212 6.12 -16.01 -17.61
C PHE A 212 7.16 -15.04 -18.18
N LYS A 213 7.81 -14.21 -17.31
CA LYS A 213 8.80 -13.24 -17.77
C LYS A 213 10.06 -13.88 -18.32
N ALA A 214 10.47 -15.03 -17.77
CA ALA A 214 11.65 -15.77 -18.17
C ALA A 214 11.43 -16.64 -19.43
N TYR A 215 10.18 -17.05 -19.70
CA TYR A 215 9.90 -17.99 -20.80
C TYR A 215 9.88 -17.28 -22.15
N GLY A 216 10.56 -17.84 -23.15
CA GLY A 216 10.70 -17.23 -24.50
C GLY A 216 9.45 -17.34 -25.35
N GLU A 217 8.83 -18.52 -25.41
CA GLU A 217 7.68 -18.80 -26.28
C GLU A 217 6.36 -18.55 -25.55
N LYS A 218 5.82 -17.35 -25.68
CA LYS A 218 4.59 -16.92 -25.02
C LYS A 218 3.35 -17.26 -25.84
N THR A 219 2.26 -17.61 -25.15
CA THR A 219 0.95 -17.91 -25.74
C THR A 219 -0.13 -17.04 -25.13
N VAL A 220 -1.31 -16.95 -25.77
CA VAL A 220 -2.46 -16.21 -25.23
C VAL A 220 -2.80 -16.70 -23.81
N LEU A 221 -2.87 -18.03 -23.61
CA LEU A 221 -3.13 -18.62 -22.28
C LEU A 221 -2.08 -18.18 -21.25
N PHE A 222 -0.79 -18.13 -21.64
CA PHE A 222 0.26 -17.75 -20.70
C PHE A 222 0.17 -16.25 -20.32
N TYR A 223 -0.24 -15.37 -21.22
CA TYR A 223 -0.54 -13.96 -20.89
C TYR A 223 -1.71 -13.82 -19.91
N TRP A 224 -2.78 -14.62 -20.06
CA TRP A 224 -3.88 -14.64 -19.09
C TRP A 224 -3.47 -15.17 -17.73
N LEU A 225 -2.67 -16.26 -17.68
CA LEU A 225 -2.13 -16.77 -16.42
C LEU A 225 -1.27 -15.75 -15.70
N TYR A 226 -0.37 -15.08 -16.45
CA TYR A 226 0.43 -13.98 -15.93
C TYR A 226 -0.44 -12.85 -15.37
N ALA A 227 -1.42 -12.38 -16.12
CA ALA A 227 -2.26 -11.25 -15.73
C ALA A 227 -3.07 -11.55 -14.46
N VAL A 228 -3.67 -12.76 -14.37
CA VAL A 228 -4.40 -13.23 -13.18
C VAL A 228 -3.45 -13.44 -12.00
N ALA A 229 -2.31 -14.08 -12.22
CA ALA A 229 -1.31 -14.30 -11.17
C ALA A 229 -0.76 -12.98 -10.62
N TYR A 230 -0.47 -12.00 -11.49
CA TYR A 230 -0.02 -10.68 -11.06
C TYR A 230 -1.10 -9.92 -10.27
N MET A 231 -2.36 -9.99 -10.72
CA MET A 231 -3.50 -9.40 -10.00
C MET A 231 -3.64 -9.99 -8.58
N LEU A 232 -3.51 -11.31 -8.42
CA LEU A 232 -3.52 -11.98 -7.12
C LEU A 232 -2.26 -11.67 -6.30
N HIS A 233 -1.10 -11.67 -6.93
CA HIS A 233 0.18 -11.35 -6.31
C HIS A 233 0.15 -9.96 -5.65
N ILE A 234 -0.17 -8.90 -6.41
CA ILE A 234 -0.18 -7.52 -5.88
C ILE A 234 -1.20 -7.34 -4.74
N TYR A 235 -2.35 -8.02 -4.82
CA TYR A 235 -3.36 -7.97 -3.76
C TYR A 235 -2.87 -8.65 -2.47
N PHE A 236 -2.40 -9.88 -2.55
CA PHE A 236 -1.98 -10.62 -1.35
C PHE A 236 -0.68 -10.07 -0.78
N ASP A 237 0.22 -9.57 -1.61
CA ASP A 237 1.44 -8.90 -1.18
C ASP A 237 1.12 -7.67 -0.34
N PHE A 238 0.32 -6.76 -0.89
CA PHE A 238 0.03 -5.50 -0.23
C PHE A 238 -1.00 -5.63 0.90
N SER A 239 -2.08 -6.41 0.72
CA SER A 239 -3.02 -6.66 1.82
C SER A 239 -2.38 -7.46 2.95
N GLY A 240 -1.46 -8.38 2.64
CA GLY A 240 -0.68 -9.11 3.64
C GLY A 240 0.19 -8.19 4.47
N TYR A 241 0.91 -7.26 3.83
CA TYR A 241 1.68 -6.24 4.56
C TYR A 241 0.77 -5.36 5.43
N SER A 242 -0.36 -4.89 4.89
CA SER A 242 -1.32 -4.09 5.65
C SER A 242 -1.87 -4.84 6.86
N ASP A 243 -2.17 -6.14 6.72
CA ASP A 243 -2.63 -6.98 7.84
C ASP A 243 -1.55 -7.15 8.91
N MET A 244 -0.28 -7.35 8.51
CA MET A 244 0.84 -7.39 9.44
C MET A 244 1.01 -6.06 10.17
N ALA A 245 0.94 -4.93 9.46
CA ALA A 245 1.03 -3.59 10.04
C ALA A 245 -0.09 -3.31 11.04
N ILE A 246 -1.34 -3.63 10.69
CA ILE A 246 -2.52 -3.48 11.56
C ILE A 246 -2.38 -4.37 12.80
N GLY A 247 -1.93 -5.61 12.61
CA GLY A 247 -1.67 -6.55 13.70
C GLY A 247 -0.63 -6.05 14.68
N LEU A 248 0.52 -5.58 14.19
CA LEU A 248 1.58 -4.97 15.02
C LEU A 248 1.09 -3.70 15.71
N GLY A 249 0.40 -2.81 14.97
CA GLY A 249 -0.19 -1.62 15.55
C GLY A 249 -1.07 -1.98 16.77
N ARG A 250 -1.92 -3.01 16.63
CA ARG A 250 -2.80 -3.46 17.72
C ARG A 250 -2.04 -4.03 18.92
N ILE A 251 -0.95 -4.77 18.70
CA ILE A 251 -0.08 -5.28 19.76
C ILE A 251 0.55 -4.11 20.54
N PHE A 252 0.94 -3.03 19.86
CA PHE A 252 1.50 -1.83 20.49
C PHE A 252 0.44 -0.84 21.02
N GLY A 253 -0.85 -1.18 20.94
CA GLY A 253 -1.95 -0.36 21.45
C GLY A 253 -2.43 0.73 20.48
N PHE A 254 -2.08 0.66 19.21
CA PHE A 254 -2.59 1.52 18.15
C PHE A 254 -3.66 0.81 17.32
N ARG A 255 -4.64 1.57 16.84
CA ARG A 255 -5.68 1.06 15.94
C ARG A 255 -5.55 1.73 14.59
N PHE A 256 -4.96 1.01 13.64
CA PHE A 256 -4.86 1.46 12.26
C PHE A 256 -6.13 1.13 11.48
N SER A 257 -6.49 2.00 10.55
CA SER A 257 -7.64 1.79 9.67
C SER A 257 -7.38 0.67 8.65
N GLU A 258 -8.45 0.01 8.22
CA GLU A 258 -8.38 -1.00 7.16
C GLU A 258 -7.92 -0.36 5.85
N ASN A 259 -7.03 -1.05 5.13
CA ASN A 259 -6.51 -0.59 3.84
C ASN A 259 -7.13 -1.33 2.65
N PHE A 260 -7.68 -2.52 2.90
CA PHE A 260 -8.35 -3.36 1.90
C PHE A 260 -9.63 -3.95 2.46
N ASN A 261 -10.67 -4.02 1.60
CA ASN A 261 -11.94 -4.66 1.93
C ASN A 261 -12.44 -5.51 0.74
N TYR A 262 -11.73 -6.61 0.44
CA TYR A 262 -12.08 -7.54 -0.65
C TYR A 262 -12.39 -6.82 -1.96
N PRO A 263 -11.44 -6.10 -2.57
CA PRO A 263 -11.69 -5.22 -3.71
C PRO A 263 -12.17 -5.96 -4.96
N TYR A 264 -11.80 -7.23 -5.12
CA TYR A 264 -12.16 -8.00 -6.32
C TYR A 264 -13.60 -8.49 -6.36
N VAL A 265 -14.43 -8.25 -5.33
CA VAL A 265 -15.88 -8.49 -5.40
C VAL A 265 -16.67 -7.28 -5.89
N SER A 266 -16.01 -6.18 -6.23
CA SER A 266 -16.63 -4.94 -6.64
C SER A 266 -17.37 -5.07 -7.97
N ALA A 267 -18.54 -4.44 -8.08
CA ALA A 267 -19.33 -4.37 -9.30
C ALA A 267 -19.17 -3.01 -10.03
N SER A 268 -18.19 -2.19 -9.65
CA SER A 268 -17.81 -0.97 -10.36
C SER A 268 -16.38 -0.57 -10.04
N ILE A 269 -15.73 0.20 -10.91
CA ILE A 269 -14.41 0.78 -10.67
C ILE A 269 -14.46 1.75 -9.49
N THR A 270 -15.56 2.49 -9.34
CA THR A 270 -15.79 3.37 -8.19
C THR A 270 -15.82 2.57 -6.87
N GLU A 271 -16.50 1.43 -6.83
CA GLU A 271 -16.53 0.55 -5.66
C GLU A 271 -15.17 -0.09 -5.42
N PHE A 272 -14.48 -0.54 -6.47
CA PHE A 272 -13.14 -1.11 -6.38
C PHE A 272 -12.18 -0.16 -5.63
N TRP A 273 -12.13 1.11 -5.99
CA TRP A 273 -11.26 2.10 -5.34
C TRP A 273 -11.70 2.49 -3.93
N ARG A 274 -12.93 2.25 -3.55
CA ARG A 274 -13.38 2.37 -2.15
C ARG A 274 -12.92 1.20 -1.27
N ARG A 275 -12.50 0.09 -1.90
CA ARG A 275 -12.08 -1.16 -1.24
C ARG A 275 -10.60 -1.44 -1.37
N TRP A 276 -9.93 -0.82 -2.34
CA TRP A 276 -8.49 -0.93 -2.62
C TRP A 276 -7.75 0.28 -2.10
N HIS A 277 -6.66 0.05 -1.33
CA HIS A 277 -5.76 1.11 -0.81
C HIS A 277 -6.53 2.30 -0.22
N ILE A 278 -7.43 1.99 0.72
CA ILE A 278 -8.44 2.92 1.28
C ILE A 278 -7.77 4.15 1.88
N SER A 279 -6.62 3.96 2.55
CA SER A 279 -5.88 5.06 3.19
C SER A 279 -5.33 6.07 2.17
N LEU A 280 -4.79 5.60 1.03
CA LEU A 280 -4.33 6.48 -0.06
C LEU A 280 -5.49 7.22 -0.70
N GLY A 281 -6.58 6.49 -1.03
CA GLY A 281 -7.80 7.09 -1.58
C GLY A 281 -8.39 8.16 -0.65
N GLY A 282 -8.43 7.89 0.67
CA GLY A 282 -8.82 8.85 1.69
C GLY A 282 -7.92 10.06 1.74
N TRP A 283 -6.59 9.88 1.64
CA TRP A 283 -5.64 10.97 1.63
C TRP A 283 -5.86 11.91 0.42
N PHE A 284 -5.88 11.36 -0.80
CA PHE A 284 -6.13 12.16 -2.01
C PHE A 284 -7.49 12.84 -2.00
N ARG A 285 -8.53 12.19 -1.45
CA ARG A 285 -9.87 12.78 -1.31
C ARG A 285 -9.81 14.03 -0.43
N ASP A 286 -9.20 13.94 0.77
CA ASP A 286 -9.32 14.96 1.81
C ASP A 286 -8.30 16.10 1.65
N TYR A 287 -7.14 15.82 1.03
CA TYR A 287 -6.07 16.82 0.86
C TYR A 287 -5.93 17.34 -0.57
N LEU A 288 -6.55 16.71 -1.57
CA LEU A 288 -6.49 17.19 -2.95
C LEU A 288 -7.89 17.37 -3.56
N TYR A 289 -8.72 16.33 -3.58
CA TYR A 289 -10.01 16.35 -4.29
C TYR A 289 -11.00 17.35 -3.67
N ILE A 290 -11.21 17.30 -2.35
CA ILE A 290 -12.12 18.20 -1.65
C ILE A 290 -11.65 19.67 -1.74
N PRO A 291 -10.36 20.01 -1.51
CA PRO A 291 -9.86 21.37 -1.71
C PRO A 291 -10.01 21.92 -3.14
N LEU A 292 -10.00 21.06 -4.16
CA LEU A 292 -10.29 21.46 -5.55
C LEU A 292 -11.79 21.71 -5.83
N GLY A 293 -12.65 21.49 -4.83
CA GLY A 293 -14.11 21.65 -4.90
C GLY A 293 -14.89 20.32 -4.99
N GLY A 294 -14.20 19.16 -5.03
CA GLY A 294 -14.80 17.85 -5.03
C GLY A 294 -15.80 17.63 -6.18
N ASN A 295 -16.96 17.09 -5.85
CA ASN A 295 -18.07 16.86 -6.78
C ASN A 295 -19.17 17.97 -6.74
N ARG A 296 -18.99 18.99 -5.89
CA ARG A 296 -19.95 20.10 -5.72
C ARG A 296 -19.63 21.27 -6.63
N VAL A 297 -19.20 20.99 -7.86
CA VAL A 297 -18.76 21.95 -8.88
C VAL A 297 -19.41 21.65 -10.23
N LYS A 298 -19.29 22.58 -11.19
CA LYS A 298 -19.77 22.36 -12.57
C LYS A 298 -19.10 21.14 -13.20
N PRO A 299 -19.77 20.42 -14.14
CA PRO A 299 -19.26 19.17 -14.72
C PRO A 299 -17.83 19.26 -15.27
N LEU A 300 -17.50 20.29 -16.03
CA LEU A 300 -16.12 20.48 -16.57
C LEU A 300 -15.07 20.61 -15.45
N ARG A 301 -15.39 21.32 -14.37
CA ARG A 301 -14.50 21.44 -13.23
C ARG A 301 -14.37 20.09 -12.49
N HIS A 302 -15.44 19.31 -12.41
CA HIS A 302 -15.38 17.97 -11.84
C HIS A 302 -14.50 17.04 -12.67
N VAL A 303 -14.61 17.07 -14.00
CA VAL A 303 -13.70 16.33 -14.91
C VAL A 303 -12.24 16.70 -14.63
N PHE A 304 -11.95 18.00 -14.56
CA PHE A 304 -10.62 18.50 -14.23
C PHE A 304 -10.13 17.97 -12.86
N ASN A 305 -10.99 18.03 -11.82
CA ASN A 305 -10.64 17.55 -10.49
C ASN A 305 -10.27 16.04 -10.50
N ILE A 306 -11.04 15.21 -11.21
CA ILE A 306 -10.76 13.77 -11.34
C ILE A 306 -9.45 13.54 -12.11
N LEU A 307 -9.23 14.24 -13.22
CA LEU A 307 -7.98 14.12 -13.98
C LEU A 307 -6.76 14.49 -13.13
N VAL A 308 -6.81 15.61 -12.41
CA VAL A 308 -5.71 16.05 -11.53
C VAL A 308 -5.43 15.01 -10.44
N VAL A 309 -6.46 14.53 -9.74
CA VAL A 309 -6.30 13.57 -8.63
C VAL A 309 -5.70 12.27 -9.15
N TRP A 310 -6.21 11.73 -10.26
CA TRP A 310 -5.75 10.44 -10.77
C TRP A 310 -4.39 10.51 -11.47
N THR A 311 -4.08 11.62 -12.13
CA THR A 311 -2.71 11.87 -12.64
C THR A 311 -1.72 11.95 -11.47
N ALA A 312 -2.07 12.68 -10.40
CA ALA A 312 -1.24 12.76 -9.20
C ALA A 312 -1.10 11.38 -8.50
N THR A 313 -2.18 10.57 -8.48
CA THR A 313 -2.14 9.21 -7.93
C THR A 313 -1.21 8.31 -8.75
N GLY A 314 -1.31 8.36 -10.07
CA GLY A 314 -0.40 7.61 -10.95
C GLY A 314 1.05 8.05 -10.77
N PHE A 315 1.31 9.35 -10.77
CA PHE A 315 2.63 9.92 -10.55
C PHE A 315 3.22 9.55 -9.18
N TRP A 316 2.38 9.50 -8.13
CA TRP A 316 2.80 9.07 -6.80
C TRP A 316 3.33 7.63 -6.79
N HIS A 317 2.77 6.72 -7.61
CA HIS A 317 3.24 5.34 -7.69
C HIS A 317 4.65 5.22 -8.28
N GLY A 318 5.00 6.01 -9.30
CA GLY A 318 6.33 5.91 -9.89
C GLY A 318 6.65 6.98 -10.92
N ALA A 319 7.94 7.18 -11.13
CA ALA A 319 8.49 8.11 -12.11
C ALA A 319 8.56 7.47 -13.51
N SER A 320 7.40 7.13 -14.07
CA SER A 320 7.30 6.54 -15.42
C SER A 320 5.96 6.92 -16.06
N TRP A 321 5.96 7.01 -17.38
CA TRP A 321 4.75 7.28 -18.16
C TRP A 321 3.67 6.22 -17.97
N ASN A 322 4.03 4.97 -17.76
CA ASN A 322 3.07 3.88 -17.49
C ASN A 322 2.20 4.17 -16.28
N PHE A 323 2.77 4.71 -15.20
CA PHE A 323 2.00 5.06 -13.99
C PHE A 323 1.07 6.24 -14.22
N ILE A 324 1.51 7.24 -14.99
CA ILE A 324 0.66 8.39 -15.37
C ILE A 324 -0.52 7.90 -16.21
N LEU A 325 -0.27 7.07 -17.23
CA LEU A 325 -1.30 6.50 -18.10
C LEU A 325 -2.25 5.57 -17.33
N TRP A 326 -1.71 4.81 -16.35
CA TRP A 326 -2.51 4.01 -15.44
C TRP A 326 -3.48 4.88 -14.63
N GLY A 327 -3.01 5.99 -14.07
CA GLY A 327 -3.86 6.95 -13.39
C GLY A 327 -4.93 7.55 -14.31
N LEU A 328 -4.55 7.96 -15.53
CA LEU A 328 -5.48 8.50 -16.51
C LEU A 328 -6.52 7.47 -16.96
N LEU A 329 -6.15 6.19 -17.11
CA LEU A 329 -7.09 5.10 -17.39
C LEU A 329 -8.22 5.08 -16.35
N TYR A 330 -7.86 5.10 -15.06
CA TYR A 330 -8.87 5.11 -14.00
C TYR A 330 -9.66 6.42 -13.92
N ALA A 331 -9.05 7.55 -14.24
CA ALA A 331 -9.80 8.81 -14.37
C ALA A 331 -10.90 8.69 -15.44
N VAL A 332 -10.55 8.16 -16.61
CA VAL A 332 -11.50 7.95 -17.72
C VAL A 332 -12.60 6.97 -17.32
N LEU A 333 -12.26 5.82 -16.72
CA LEU A 333 -13.23 4.82 -16.29
C LEU A 333 -14.21 5.36 -15.24
N LEU A 334 -13.74 6.13 -14.26
CA LEU A 334 -14.57 6.76 -13.25
C LEU A 334 -15.52 7.82 -13.83
N LEU A 335 -15.05 8.62 -14.77
CA LEU A 335 -15.87 9.58 -15.50
C LEU A 335 -16.89 8.88 -16.38
N PHE A 336 -16.50 7.80 -17.05
CA PHE A 336 -17.39 6.95 -17.85
C PHE A 336 -18.50 6.33 -16.98
N GLU A 337 -18.15 5.75 -15.81
CA GLU A 337 -19.14 5.23 -14.88
C GLU A 337 -20.11 6.31 -14.40
N LYS A 338 -19.59 7.50 -14.06
CA LYS A 338 -20.40 8.57 -13.49
C LYS A 338 -21.37 9.19 -14.49
N TYR A 339 -20.90 9.44 -15.72
CA TYR A 339 -21.67 10.24 -16.68
C TYR A 339 -22.39 9.40 -17.73
N ILE A 340 -21.90 8.20 -18.07
CA ILE A 340 -22.40 7.37 -19.17
C ILE A 340 -23.05 6.09 -18.65
N LEU A 341 -22.26 5.23 -17.97
CA LEU A 341 -22.69 3.87 -17.64
C LEU A 341 -23.67 3.82 -16.47
N ARG A 342 -23.47 4.67 -15.46
CA ARG A 342 -24.33 4.78 -14.25
C ARG A 342 -24.70 3.41 -13.66
N PRO A 343 -23.72 2.63 -13.20
CA PRO A 343 -23.93 1.24 -12.81
C PRO A 343 -25.04 1.11 -11.75
N GLY A 344 -25.98 0.22 -12.03
CA GLY A 344 -27.10 -0.08 -11.15
C GLY A 344 -27.11 -1.54 -10.74
N ALA A 345 -27.81 -1.87 -9.63
CA ALA A 345 -27.87 -3.21 -9.05
C ALA A 345 -28.41 -4.29 -10.02
N ARG A 346 -29.21 -3.90 -11.03
CA ARG A 346 -29.82 -4.82 -12.00
C ARG A 346 -28.81 -5.52 -12.92
N PHE A 347 -27.60 -4.97 -13.07
CA PHE A 347 -26.54 -5.50 -13.95
C PHE A 347 -25.30 -5.94 -13.14
N ALA A 348 -25.48 -6.43 -11.93
CA ALA A 348 -24.36 -6.73 -11.03
C ALA A 348 -23.31 -7.67 -11.64
N VAL A 349 -23.72 -8.76 -12.32
CA VAL A 349 -22.77 -9.73 -12.89
C VAL A 349 -21.99 -9.17 -14.09
N PRO A 350 -22.61 -8.59 -15.14
CA PRO A 350 -21.86 -7.94 -16.20
C PRO A 350 -20.95 -6.82 -15.72
N MET A 351 -21.40 -6.05 -14.74
CA MET A 351 -20.61 -4.97 -14.14
C MET A 351 -19.42 -5.50 -13.33
N HIS A 352 -19.60 -6.63 -12.67
CA HIS A 352 -18.50 -7.29 -11.97
C HIS A 352 -17.41 -7.77 -12.96
N LEU A 353 -17.79 -8.41 -14.06
CA LEU A 353 -16.87 -8.84 -15.12
C LEU A 353 -16.16 -7.64 -15.77
N TYR A 354 -16.89 -6.56 -16.07
CA TYR A 354 -16.32 -5.29 -16.53
C TYR A 354 -15.25 -4.78 -15.55
N THR A 355 -15.59 -4.73 -14.27
CA THR A 355 -14.67 -4.22 -13.24
C THR A 355 -13.41 -5.08 -13.14
N LEU A 356 -13.55 -6.40 -13.08
CA LEU A 356 -12.41 -7.32 -13.01
C LEU A 356 -11.52 -7.22 -14.26
N LEU A 357 -12.12 -7.12 -15.46
CA LEU A 357 -11.37 -7.00 -16.70
C LEU A 357 -10.54 -5.71 -16.71
N PHE A 358 -11.14 -4.56 -16.42
CA PHE A 358 -10.40 -3.29 -16.45
C PHE A 358 -9.39 -3.17 -15.31
N VAL A 359 -9.63 -3.78 -14.16
CA VAL A 359 -8.66 -3.86 -13.07
C VAL A 359 -7.46 -4.75 -13.49
N LEU A 360 -7.72 -5.89 -14.11
CA LEU A 360 -6.68 -6.77 -14.62
C LEU A 360 -5.82 -6.07 -15.68
N LEU A 361 -6.44 -5.43 -16.68
CA LEU A 361 -5.73 -4.65 -17.71
C LEU A 361 -4.95 -3.48 -17.08
N GLY A 362 -5.53 -2.80 -16.09
CA GLY A 362 -4.84 -1.77 -15.32
C GLY A 362 -3.58 -2.29 -14.63
N PHE A 363 -3.62 -3.49 -14.05
CA PHE A 363 -2.44 -4.10 -13.43
C PHE A 363 -1.41 -4.59 -14.44
N VAL A 364 -1.81 -5.04 -15.62
CA VAL A 364 -0.87 -5.34 -16.71
C VAL A 364 -0.13 -4.08 -17.16
N LEU A 365 -0.84 -2.95 -17.32
CA LEU A 365 -0.23 -1.66 -17.61
C LEU A 365 0.74 -1.22 -16.51
N PHE A 366 0.37 -1.44 -15.25
CA PHE A 366 1.19 -1.09 -14.08
C PHE A 366 2.50 -1.89 -13.99
N ASP A 367 2.49 -3.19 -14.34
CA ASP A 367 3.67 -4.07 -14.31
C ASP A 367 4.57 -3.94 -15.56
N SER A 368 4.08 -3.32 -16.62
CA SER A 368 4.80 -3.22 -17.90
C SER A 368 6.02 -2.31 -17.77
N ALA A 369 7.14 -2.70 -18.37
CA ALA A 369 8.37 -1.91 -18.36
C ALA A 369 8.25 -0.66 -19.23
N SER A 370 7.44 -0.73 -20.30
CA SER A 370 7.20 0.36 -21.24
C SER A 370 5.77 0.35 -21.77
N LEU A 371 5.35 1.45 -22.42
CA LEU A 371 4.07 1.49 -23.10
C LEU A 371 3.99 0.47 -24.24
N ALA A 372 5.10 0.25 -24.96
CA ALA A 372 5.18 -0.76 -26.01
C ALA A 372 4.92 -2.17 -25.47
N ASP A 373 5.50 -2.50 -24.31
CA ASP A 373 5.28 -3.80 -23.64
C ASP A 373 3.83 -3.95 -23.17
N ALA A 374 3.21 -2.87 -22.68
CA ALA A 374 1.80 -2.88 -22.30
C ALA A 374 0.89 -3.15 -23.51
N LEU A 375 1.13 -2.46 -24.62
CA LEU A 375 0.38 -2.65 -25.86
C LEU A 375 0.57 -4.07 -26.43
N LEU A 376 1.80 -4.58 -26.43
CA LEU A 376 2.07 -5.96 -26.81
C LEU A 376 1.31 -6.94 -25.92
N SER A 377 1.31 -6.72 -24.62
CA SER A 377 0.59 -7.57 -23.64
C SER A 377 -0.92 -7.55 -23.90
N PHE A 378 -1.51 -6.38 -24.18
CA PHE A 378 -2.93 -6.27 -24.52
C PHE A 378 -3.26 -6.98 -25.85
N ARG A 379 -2.45 -6.78 -26.90
CA ARG A 379 -2.63 -7.49 -28.17
C ARG A 379 -2.54 -9.00 -27.99
N SER A 380 -1.62 -9.46 -27.15
CA SER A 380 -1.40 -10.88 -26.85
C SER A 380 -2.55 -11.49 -26.06
N LEU A 381 -3.06 -10.80 -25.03
CA LEU A 381 -4.22 -11.25 -24.24
C LEU A 381 -5.46 -11.50 -25.12
N PHE A 382 -5.68 -10.67 -26.13
CA PHE A 382 -6.84 -10.79 -27.02
C PHE A 382 -6.56 -11.54 -28.35
N GLY A 383 -5.38 -12.18 -28.47
CA GLY A 383 -5.03 -12.98 -29.65
C GLY A 383 -4.61 -12.19 -30.89
N PHE A 384 -4.41 -10.86 -30.77
CA PHE A 384 -4.04 -9.98 -31.90
C PHE A 384 -2.53 -9.88 -32.15
N ALA A 385 -1.72 -10.64 -31.42
CA ALA A 385 -0.25 -10.63 -31.57
C ALA A 385 0.28 -11.75 -32.49
N GLY A 386 -0.57 -12.58 -33.10
CA GLY A 386 -0.15 -13.67 -33.97
C GLY A 386 0.55 -14.82 -33.24
N ILE A 387 0.34 -14.95 -31.93
CA ILE A 387 0.92 -16.02 -31.11
C ILE A 387 -0.06 -17.18 -30.93
N PRO A 388 0.43 -18.41 -30.64
CA PRO A 388 -0.44 -19.58 -30.42
C PRO A 388 -1.39 -19.35 -29.23
N ALA A 389 -2.59 -19.96 -29.29
CA ALA A 389 -3.56 -19.87 -28.19
C ALA A 389 -3.01 -20.52 -26.90
N ALA A 390 -2.36 -21.68 -27.02
CA ALA A 390 -1.73 -22.43 -25.93
C ALA A 390 -0.57 -23.29 -26.46
N ASN A 391 0.32 -23.72 -25.59
CA ASN A 391 1.35 -24.72 -25.82
C ASN A 391 1.50 -25.63 -24.58
N ALA A 392 2.34 -26.67 -24.66
CA ALA A 392 2.56 -27.61 -23.57
C ALA A 392 2.99 -26.91 -22.27
N ALA A 393 3.85 -25.89 -22.35
CA ALA A 393 4.34 -25.15 -21.19
C ALA A 393 3.23 -24.35 -20.51
N SER A 394 2.41 -23.62 -21.27
CA SER A 394 1.30 -22.84 -20.70
C SER A 394 0.22 -23.74 -20.09
N LEU A 395 -0.07 -24.89 -20.67
CA LEU A 395 -0.99 -25.89 -20.11
C LEU A 395 -0.42 -26.53 -18.84
N TYR A 396 0.88 -26.84 -18.82
CA TYR A 396 1.57 -27.35 -17.63
C TYR A 396 1.53 -26.31 -16.50
N CYS A 397 1.86 -25.05 -16.78
CA CYS A 397 1.80 -23.97 -15.81
C CYS A 397 0.38 -23.81 -15.23
N LEU A 398 -0.67 -23.84 -16.05
CA LEU A 398 -2.05 -23.81 -15.59
C LEU A 398 -2.37 -24.99 -14.67
N ARG A 399 -2.06 -26.22 -15.11
CA ARG A 399 -2.38 -27.44 -14.36
C ARG A 399 -1.67 -27.48 -13.01
N SER A 400 -0.39 -27.13 -12.98
CA SER A 400 0.43 -27.16 -11.77
C SER A 400 -0.01 -26.12 -10.74
N ASN A 401 -0.55 -25.00 -11.18
CA ASN A 401 -0.93 -23.88 -10.32
C ASN A 401 -2.45 -23.74 -10.11
N LEU A 402 -3.28 -24.64 -10.65
CA LEU A 402 -4.73 -24.52 -10.60
C LEU A 402 -5.27 -24.44 -9.17
N VAL A 403 -4.76 -25.28 -8.26
CA VAL A 403 -5.17 -25.29 -6.85
C VAL A 403 -4.78 -23.98 -6.17
N LEU A 404 -3.57 -23.50 -6.39
CA LEU A 404 -3.11 -22.21 -5.87
C LEU A 404 -4.01 -21.06 -6.33
N LEU A 405 -4.29 -20.98 -7.63
CA LEU A 405 -5.14 -19.94 -8.21
C LEU A 405 -6.57 -20.00 -7.66
N ALA A 406 -7.14 -21.21 -7.50
CA ALA A 406 -8.46 -21.38 -6.92
C ALA A 406 -8.51 -20.97 -5.44
N VAL A 407 -7.55 -21.39 -4.62
CA VAL A 407 -7.45 -20.98 -3.21
C VAL A 407 -7.24 -19.48 -3.08
N ALA A 408 -6.39 -18.89 -3.90
CA ALA A 408 -6.16 -17.44 -3.92
C ALA A 408 -7.42 -16.69 -4.36
N ALA A 409 -8.14 -17.17 -5.38
CA ALA A 409 -9.40 -16.55 -5.81
C ALA A 409 -10.45 -16.56 -4.69
N VAL A 410 -10.64 -17.68 -3.99
CA VAL A 410 -11.54 -17.77 -2.82
C VAL A 410 -11.04 -16.87 -1.68
N GLY A 411 -9.74 -16.87 -1.38
CA GLY A 411 -9.13 -16.02 -0.35
C GLY A 411 -9.25 -14.53 -0.63
N ALA A 412 -9.39 -14.14 -1.90
CA ALA A 412 -9.64 -12.74 -2.31
C ALA A 412 -11.10 -12.30 -2.11
N THR A 413 -12.00 -13.19 -1.69
CA THR A 413 -13.41 -12.92 -1.36
C THR A 413 -13.65 -12.85 0.14
N PRO A 414 -14.78 -12.26 0.60
CA PRO A 414 -15.14 -12.26 2.02
C PRO A 414 -15.63 -13.63 2.54
N LEU A 415 -15.68 -14.67 1.70
CA LEU A 415 -16.24 -15.98 2.05
C LEU A 415 -15.54 -16.63 3.25
N PRO A 416 -14.20 -16.73 3.30
CA PRO A 416 -13.52 -17.34 4.45
C PRO A 416 -13.83 -16.60 5.76
N LYS A 417 -13.82 -15.27 5.73
CA LYS A 417 -14.14 -14.44 6.90
C LYS A 417 -15.59 -14.65 7.35
N ARG A 418 -16.56 -14.65 6.42
CA ARG A 418 -17.98 -14.90 6.74
C ARG A 418 -18.22 -16.27 7.34
N ILE A 419 -17.53 -17.31 6.85
CA ILE A 419 -17.60 -18.67 7.43
C ILE A 419 -17.07 -18.65 8.86
N TYR A 420 -15.89 -18.06 9.08
CA TYR A 420 -15.30 -17.94 10.41
C TYR A 420 -16.23 -17.19 11.40
N GLU A 421 -16.79 -16.04 10.99
CA GLU A 421 -17.72 -15.26 11.81
C GLU A 421 -19.01 -16.02 12.10
N LYS A 422 -19.57 -16.73 11.09
CA LYS A 422 -20.77 -17.56 11.26
C LYS A 422 -20.55 -18.70 12.27
N ILE A 423 -19.42 -19.38 12.19
CA ILE A 423 -19.05 -20.42 13.16
C ILE A 423 -18.91 -19.81 14.55
N GLY A 424 -18.17 -18.70 14.67
CA GLY A 424 -17.91 -17.99 15.93
C GLY A 424 -19.16 -17.42 16.58
N GLY A 425 -20.23 -17.14 15.80
CA GLY A 425 -21.51 -16.66 16.31
C GLY A 425 -22.32 -17.69 17.08
N THR A 426 -21.94 -18.98 17.07
CA THR A 426 -22.58 -20.04 17.84
C THR A 426 -21.78 -20.37 19.11
N ALA A 427 -22.46 -20.74 20.20
CA ALA A 427 -21.79 -21.07 21.47
C ALA A 427 -20.79 -22.25 21.35
N ALA A 428 -21.17 -23.28 20.56
CA ALA A 428 -20.28 -24.41 20.29
C ALA A 428 -19.10 -24.01 19.37
N GLY A 429 -19.39 -23.30 18.28
CA GLY A 429 -18.40 -22.84 17.33
C GLY A 429 -17.43 -21.83 17.95
N GLY A 430 -17.91 -20.93 18.81
CA GLY A 430 -17.03 -20.01 19.56
C GLY A 430 -16.01 -20.73 20.43
N ARG A 431 -16.40 -21.81 21.12
CA ARG A 431 -15.48 -22.66 21.92
C ARG A 431 -14.48 -23.39 21.04
N VAL A 432 -14.93 -23.92 19.90
CA VAL A 432 -14.03 -24.58 18.94
C VAL A 432 -13.03 -23.56 18.38
N LEU A 433 -13.45 -22.39 17.95
CA LEU A 433 -12.56 -21.36 17.43
C LEU A 433 -11.59 -20.79 18.47
N ALA A 434 -11.99 -20.77 19.75
CA ALA A 434 -11.10 -20.37 20.84
C ALA A 434 -9.85 -21.27 20.95
N VAL A 435 -9.97 -22.56 20.57
CA VAL A 435 -8.85 -23.51 20.54
C VAL A 435 -8.20 -23.53 19.15
N LEU A 436 -9.00 -23.61 18.08
CA LEU A 436 -8.45 -23.76 16.73
C LEU A 436 -7.70 -22.52 16.24
N THR A 437 -8.13 -21.30 16.61
CA THR A 437 -7.48 -20.08 16.14
C THR A 437 -6.02 -19.95 16.62
N PRO A 438 -5.68 -20.15 17.91
CA PRO A 438 -4.28 -20.15 18.35
C PRO A 438 -3.44 -21.27 17.69
N VAL A 439 -4.00 -22.48 17.53
CA VAL A 439 -3.31 -23.60 16.88
C VAL A 439 -3.05 -23.28 15.40
N ALA A 440 -4.05 -22.80 14.68
CA ALA A 440 -3.91 -22.41 13.27
C ALA A 440 -2.92 -21.24 13.11
N THR A 441 -2.92 -20.28 14.03
CA THR A 441 -1.97 -19.16 14.07
C THR A 441 -0.53 -19.67 14.23
N ALA A 442 -0.29 -20.58 15.19
CA ALA A 442 1.03 -21.19 15.39
C ALA A 442 1.48 -22.03 14.19
N ALA A 443 0.57 -22.84 13.65
CA ALA A 443 0.84 -23.62 12.44
C ALA A 443 1.18 -22.72 11.23
N ALA A 444 0.43 -21.63 11.03
CA ALA A 444 0.71 -20.68 9.95
C ALA A 444 2.09 -20.03 10.10
N ILE A 445 2.48 -19.63 11.31
CA ILE A 445 3.82 -19.09 11.57
C ILE A 445 4.90 -20.16 11.28
N ALA A 446 4.71 -21.41 11.74
CA ALA A 446 5.67 -22.48 11.52
C ALA A 446 5.85 -22.79 10.03
N VAL A 447 4.74 -22.93 9.27
CA VAL A 447 4.78 -23.16 7.82
C VAL A 447 5.44 -21.98 7.10
N CYS A 448 5.06 -20.75 7.42
CA CYS A 448 5.69 -19.55 6.83
C CYS A 448 7.19 -19.52 7.14
N THR A 449 7.60 -19.90 8.35
CA THR A 449 9.01 -19.99 8.73
C THR A 449 9.77 -21.02 7.89
N ALA A 450 9.19 -22.20 7.67
CA ALA A 450 9.79 -23.22 6.81
C ALA A 450 10.04 -22.67 5.39
N TYR A 451 9.04 -22.01 4.79
CA TYR A 451 9.20 -21.37 3.49
C TYR A 451 10.26 -20.23 3.49
N LEU A 452 10.40 -19.50 4.59
CA LEU A 452 11.42 -18.44 4.70
C LEU A 452 12.84 -18.99 4.84
N ILE A 453 13.01 -20.18 5.41
CA ILE A 453 14.30 -20.87 5.55
C ILE A 453 14.73 -21.47 4.21
N ASP A 454 13.79 -22.06 3.48
CA ASP A 454 14.03 -22.70 2.17
C ASP A 454 14.41 -21.67 1.08
N GLY A 455 14.18 -20.41 1.33
CA GLY A 455 15.05 -19.48 0.73
C GLY A 455 14.66 -18.52 -0.25
N SER A 456 13.79 -18.15 -0.82
CA SER A 456 13.85 -17.00 -1.75
C SER A 456 13.51 -15.67 -1.05
N PHE A 457 14.49 -14.78 -0.97
CA PHE A 457 14.26 -13.37 -0.72
C PHE A 457 13.30 -12.82 -1.78
N ASN A 458 12.06 -12.59 -1.39
CA ASN A 458 11.06 -11.99 -2.24
C ASN A 458 10.60 -10.67 -1.59
N PRO A 459 11.18 -9.52 -2.00
CA PRO A 459 10.81 -8.22 -1.48
C PRO A 459 9.35 -7.90 -1.83
N PHE A 460 8.73 -7.02 -1.05
CA PHE A 460 7.41 -6.49 -1.40
C PHE A 460 7.44 -5.76 -2.74
N VAL A 461 6.37 -5.92 -3.53
CA VAL A 461 6.23 -5.24 -4.84
C VAL A 461 6.44 -3.72 -4.71
N TYR A 462 5.99 -3.13 -3.62
CA TYR A 462 6.14 -1.68 -3.35
C TYR A 462 7.58 -1.19 -3.15
N PHE A 463 8.57 -2.06 -2.99
CA PHE A 463 9.98 -1.65 -3.01
C PHE A 463 10.51 -1.36 -4.42
N ARG A 464 9.73 -1.65 -5.45
CA ARG A 464 10.12 -1.40 -6.85
C ARG A 464 9.63 -0.03 -7.38
N PHE A 465 8.82 0.70 -6.60
CA PHE A 465 8.15 1.93 -7.04
C PHE A 465 8.52 3.16 -6.24
#